data_8f8bedd5fb0f9f7a2f882bc306ef6ffc
#
_entry.id   8f8bedd5fb0f9f7a2f882bc306ef6ffc
#
_cell.length_a   1.000
_cell.length_b   1.000
_cell.length_c   1.000
_cell.angle_alpha   90.00
_cell.angle_beta   90.00
_cell.angle_gamma   90.00
#
_symmetry.space_group_name_H-M   'P 1'
#
loop_
_entity.id
_entity.type
_entity.pdbx_description
1 polymer ?
#
loop_
_entity_poly.entity_id
_entity_poly.type
_entity_poly.pdbx_seq_one_letter_code
_entity_poly.pdbx_strand_id
1 'polypeptide(L)'
;QLSLPIAMEGGEALENKIDNLYHFIDRGLLYFGPTWNHSLDWVSSAYDETTNKSQLKTIGLNKFGIQVLKTCEENKVLIDVSHIGEKSFWDIDQNSSKPYIASHSSAYKICPHYRNLKDNQLLAIKNKKGMIGINPYPFFIDSNFEKREKKIRNEFSKDLEEINNKFEDKYEKWINKQHFLQKKLSKVSSSIDIFIDHIDYVVKLVGIDYVGIGSDYDGLDCLPQ
;
A
#
# COMPACT_ATOMS: atom_id res chain seq x y z
N GLN A 1 24.61 -3.01 -15.35
CA GLN A 1 23.38 -3.44 -16.00
C GLN A 1 22.22 -3.02 -15.14
N LEU A 2 21.24 -2.28 -15.69
CA LEU A 2 20.01 -1.91 -14.99
C LEU A 2 19.03 -3.10 -15.08
N SER A 3 18.47 -3.53 -13.95
CA SER A 3 17.41 -4.53 -13.90
C SER A 3 16.12 -3.87 -13.41
N LEU A 4 15.02 -4.08 -14.11
CA LEU A 4 13.68 -3.61 -13.75
C LEU A 4 12.82 -4.83 -13.47
N PRO A 5 12.69 -5.23 -12.19
CA PRO A 5 11.84 -6.37 -11.82
C PRO A 5 10.35 -6.00 -12.00
N ILE A 6 9.55 -7.03 -12.32
CA ILE A 6 8.10 -6.89 -12.41
C ILE A 6 7.51 -7.08 -11.01
N ALA A 7 6.61 -6.18 -10.64
CA ALA A 7 5.76 -6.31 -9.46
C ALA A 7 4.29 -6.32 -9.87
N MET A 8 3.45 -6.97 -9.09
CA MET A 8 2.00 -6.93 -9.26
C MET A 8 1.36 -6.46 -7.94
N GLU A 9 0.57 -5.42 -8.01
CA GLU A 9 -0.24 -4.93 -6.90
C GLU A 9 -1.72 -5.15 -7.22
N GLY A 10 -2.38 -5.95 -6.37
CA GLY A 10 -3.74 -6.42 -6.60
C GLY A 10 -3.80 -7.79 -7.31
N GLY A 11 -4.56 -8.69 -6.75
CA GLY A 11 -4.72 -10.06 -7.23
C GLY A 11 -5.86 -10.26 -8.21
N GLU A 12 -6.49 -9.18 -8.70
CA GLU A 12 -7.61 -9.22 -9.64
C GLU A 12 -7.26 -9.95 -10.93
N ALA A 13 -6.02 -9.74 -11.42
CA ALA A 13 -5.52 -10.36 -12.65
C ALA A 13 -5.40 -11.90 -12.55
N LEU A 14 -5.46 -12.47 -11.33
CA LEU A 14 -5.48 -13.92 -11.17
C LEU A 14 -6.85 -14.53 -11.55
N GLU A 15 -7.93 -13.76 -11.55
CA GLU A 15 -9.29 -14.26 -11.87
C GLU A 15 -9.66 -15.53 -11.08
N ASN A 16 -9.16 -15.66 -9.85
CA ASN A 16 -9.29 -16.85 -8.99
C ASN A 16 -8.73 -18.15 -9.63
N LYS A 17 -7.74 -18.04 -10.54
CA LYS A 17 -7.07 -19.17 -11.19
C LYS A 17 -5.58 -19.14 -10.90
N ILE A 18 -5.06 -20.25 -10.39
CA ILE A 18 -3.63 -20.36 -10.07
C ILE A 18 -2.74 -20.33 -11.32
N ASP A 19 -3.26 -20.80 -12.45
CA ASP A 19 -2.54 -20.80 -13.74
C ASP A 19 -2.19 -19.38 -14.19
N ASN A 20 -3.04 -18.39 -13.86
CA ASN A 20 -2.74 -16.99 -14.15
C ASN A 20 -1.55 -16.50 -13.32
N LEU A 21 -1.36 -16.97 -12.08
CA LEU A 21 -0.18 -16.66 -11.29
C LEU A 21 1.08 -17.22 -11.94
N TYR A 22 1.07 -18.47 -12.40
CA TYR A 22 2.21 -19.05 -13.14
C TYR A 22 2.54 -18.26 -14.40
N HIS A 23 1.53 -17.76 -15.12
CA HIS A 23 1.74 -16.91 -16.29
C HIS A 23 2.56 -15.64 -15.98
N PHE A 24 2.34 -15.00 -14.82
CA PHE A 24 3.12 -13.83 -14.40
C PHE A 24 4.50 -14.24 -13.87
N ILE A 25 4.59 -15.33 -13.14
CA ILE A 25 5.86 -15.90 -12.67
C ILE A 25 6.81 -16.16 -13.83
N ASP A 26 6.34 -16.80 -14.89
CA ASP A 26 7.11 -17.10 -16.09
C ASP A 26 7.62 -15.84 -16.81
N ARG A 27 7.00 -14.69 -16.56
CA ARG A 27 7.41 -13.38 -17.08
C ARG A 27 8.34 -12.61 -16.16
N GLY A 28 8.73 -13.19 -15.04
CA GLY A 28 9.68 -12.59 -14.10
C GLY A 28 9.06 -11.75 -13.01
N LEU A 29 7.86 -12.13 -12.55
CA LEU A 29 7.26 -11.53 -11.35
C LEU A 29 8.18 -11.71 -10.15
N LEU A 30 8.62 -10.60 -9.53
CA LEU A 30 9.52 -10.61 -8.38
C LEU A 30 8.77 -10.57 -7.06
N TYR A 31 7.74 -9.70 -6.95
CA TYR A 31 6.89 -9.65 -5.77
C TYR A 31 5.43 -9.41 -6.15
N PHE A 32 4.55 -9.86 -5.26
CA PHE A 32 3.11 -9.88 -5.47
C PHE A 32 2.36 -9.39 -4.23
N GLY A 33 1.64 -8.28 -4.37
CA GLY A 33 0.66 -7.78 -3.40
C GLY A 33 -0.72 -8.38 -3.68
N PRO A 34 -1.25 -9.25 -2.79
CA PRO A 34 -2.53 -9.93 -3.03
C PRO A 34 -3.75 -9.02 -3.13
N THR A 35 -3.69 -7.82 -2.55
CA THR A 35 -4.75 -6.81 -2.67
C THR A 35 -4.17 -5.44 -2.98
N TRP A 36 -4.97 -4.61 -3.61
CA TRP A 36 -4.90 -3.16 -3.53
C TRP A 36 -5.91 -2.68 -2.47
N ASN A 37 -6.73 -1.66 -2.74
CA ASN A 37 -7.69 -1.12 -1.76
C ASN A 37 -8.89 -2.03 -1.50
N HIS A 38 -9.27 -2.89 -2.45
CA HIS A 38 -10.43 -3.76 -2.33
C HIS A 38 -10.04 -5.20 -2.05
N SER A 39 -10.90 -5.86 -1.25
CA SER A 39 -10.78 -7.28 -0.96
C SER A 39 -11.19 -8.12 -2.17
N LEU A 40 -10.60 -9.29 -2.30
CA LEU A 40 -11.00 -10.31 -3.25
C LEU A 40 -11.74 -11.46 -2.53
N ASP A 41 -12.32 -12.38 -3.29
CA ASP A 41 -13.06 -13.51 -2.72
C ASP A 41 -12.17 -14.41 -1.81
N TRP A 42 -10.85 -14.26 -1.85
CA TRP A 42 -9.90 -15.13 -1.18
C TRP A 42 -8.94 -14.41 -0.21
N VAL A 43 -8.96 -13.07 -0.16
CA VAL A 43 -8.08 -12.26 0.69
C VAL A 43 -8.75 -10.93 1.04
N SER A 44 -8.63 -10.47 2.27
CA SER A 44 -9.16 -9.18 2.70
C SER A 44 -8.10 -8.07 2.69
N SER A 45 -8.50 -6.88 2.23
CA SER A 45 -7.69 -5.66 2.23
C SER A 45 -7.79 -4.89 3.55
N ALA A 46 -6.82 -4.02 3.83
CA ALA A 46 -6.81 -3.14 4.98
C ALA A 46 -7.99 -2.14 4.96
N TYR A 47 -8.31 -1.62 3.79
CA TYR A 47 -9.43 -0.71 3.61
C TYR A 47 -10.75 -1.39 3.98
N ASP A 48 -11.05 -2.54 3.39
CA ASP A 48 -12.33 -3.20 3.60
C ASP A 48 -12.45 -3.81 5.02
N GLU A 49 -11.38 -4.34 5.60
CA GLU A 49 -11.40 -4.80 6.99
C GLU A 49 -11.74 -3.65 7.96
N THR A 50 -11.42 -2.41 7.59
CA THR A 50 -11.67 -1.23 8.42
C THR A 50 -13.04 -0.62 8.16
N THR A 51 -13.48 -0.54 6.90
CA THR A 51 -14.68 0.23 6.49
C THR A 51 -15.89 -0.64 6.15
N ASN A 52 -15.68 -1.85 5.62
CA ASN A 52 -16.72 -2.69 5.02
C ASN A 52 -16.73 -4.13 5.58
N LYS A 53 -16.18 -4.35 6.76
CA LYS A 53 -15.94 -5.69 7.33
C LYS A 53 -17.14 -6.64 7.29
N SER A 54 -18.33 -6.12 7.51
CA SER A 54 -19.58 -6.92 7.50
C SER A 54 -20.00 -7.40 6.11
N GLN A 55 -19.43 -6.85 5.05
CA GLN A 55 -19.76 -7.19 3.65
C GLN A 55 -18.72 -8.14 3.02
N LEU A 56 -17.65 -8.46 3.73
CA LEU A 56 -16.59 -9.31 3.21
C LEU A 56 -17.02 -10.77 3.13
N LYS A 57 -16.80 -11.39 1.97
CA LYS A 57 -16.97 -12.84 1.78
C LYS A 57 -15.94 -13.65 2.57
N THR A 58 -14.70 -13.11 2.65
CA THR A 58 -13.59 -13.71 3.37
C THR A 58 -12.92 -12.64 4.22
N ILE A 59 -12.66 -12.93 5.48
CA ILE A 59 -11.80 -12.12 6.35
C ILE A 59 -10.54 -12.94 6.60
N GLY A 60 -9.40 -12.42 6.13
CA GLY A 60 -8.14 -13.16 6.10
C GLY A 60 -7.94 -13.89 4.76
N LEU A 61 -7.19 -14.97 4.75
CA LEU A 61 -6.97 -15.85 3.59
C LEU A 61 -7.90 -17.06 3.62
N ASN A 62 -8.54 -17.36 2.52
CA ASN A 62 -9.19 -18.66 2.35
C ASN A 62 -8.21 -19.72 1.76
N LYS A 63 -8.71 -20.91 1.41
CA LYS A 63 -7.90 -22.00 0.85
C LYS A 63 -7.15 -21.60 -0.42
N PHE A 64 -7.78 -20.83 -1.32
CA PHE A 64 -7.12 -20.34 -2.54
C PHE A 64 -6.03 -19.33 -2.21
N GLY A 65 -6.25 -18.42 -1.25
CA GLY A 65 -5.22 -17.49 -0.76
C GLY A 65 -4.00 -18.20 -0.18
N ILE A 66 -4.20 -19.28 0.57
CA ILE A 66 -3.09 -20.14 1.06
C ILE A 66 -2.38 -20.82 -0.11
N GLN A 67 -3.09 -21.29 -1.13
CA GLN A 67 -2.47 -21.86 -2.33
C GLN A 67 -1.62 -20.83 -3.07
N VAL A 68 -2.14 -19.60 -3.27
CA VAL A 68 -1.39 -18.47 -3.87
C VAL A 68 -0.11 -18.21 -3.10
N LEU A 69 -0.18 -18.07 -1.75
CA LEU A 69 0.98 -17.87 -0.89
C LEU A 69 2.04 -18.96 -1.13
N LYS A 70 1.65 -20.23 -1.10
CA LYS A 70 2.59 -21.35 -1.30
C LYS A 70 3.20 -21.38 -2.69
N THR A 71 2.38 -21.12 -3.72
CA THR A 71 2.89 -21.02 -5.12
C THR A 71 3.93 -19.91 -5.25
N CYS A 72 3.70 -18.73 -4.65
CA CYS A 72 4.70 -17.66 -4.62
C CYS A 72 5.99 -18.10 -3.94
N GLU A 73 5.92 -18.71 -2.75
CA GLU A 73 7.08 -19.18 -2.02
C GLU A 73 7.91 -20.22 -2.79
N GLU A 74 7.25 -21.18 -3.42
CA GLU A 74 7.88 -22.24 -4.23
C GLU A 74 8.62 -21.68 -5.45
N ASN A 75 8.09 -20.60 -6.02
CA ASN A 75 8.63 -19.94 -7.20
C ASN A 75 9.50 -18.71 -6.88
N LYS A 76 9.84 -18.47 -5.61
CA LYS A 76 10.70 -17.36 -5.14
C LYS A 76 10.12 -15.98 -5.44
N VAL A 77 8.81 -15.86 -5.50
CA VAL A 77 8.09 -14.58 -5.55
C VAL A 77 7.82 -14.12 -4.13
N LEU A 78 8.24 -12.90 -3.79
CA LEU A 78 7.98 -12.32 -2.47
C LEU A 78 6.50 -11.90 -2.36
N ILE A 79 5.90 -12.13 -1.19
CA ILE A 79 4.60 -11.56 -0.88
C ILE A 79 4.79 -10.15 -0.34
N ASP A 80 4.00 -9.21 -0.85
CA ASP A 80 3.92 -7.83 -0.37
C ASP A 80 2.65 -7.65 0.46
N VAL A 81 2.82 -7.20 1.70
CA VAL A 81 1.72 -7.02 2.65
C VAL A 81 1.23 -5.58 2.78
N SER A 82 1.61 -4.69 1.85
CA SER A 82 1.35 -3.25 1.99
C SER A 82 -0.13 -2.86 2.04
N HIS A 83 -1.02 -3.52 1.30
CA HIS A 83 -2.46 -3.23 1.29
C HIS A 83 -3.31 -4.26 2.04
N ILE A 84 -2.67 -5.25 2.61
CA ILE A 84 -3.35 -6.40 3.22
C ILE A 84 -4.03 -6.03 4.53
N GLY A 85 -5.23 -6.56 4.76
CA GLY A 85 -5.94 -6.46 6.01
C GLY A 85 -5.19 -7.12 7.17
N GLU A 86 -5.46 -6.69 8.40
CA GLU A 86 -4.75 -7.20 9.58
C GLU A 86 -4.90 -8.72 9.74
N LYS A 87 -6.11 -9.24 9.48
CA LYS A 87 -6.33 -10.70 9.55
C LYS A 87 -5.58 -11.44 8.44
N SER A 88 -5.59 -10.92 7.21
CA SER A 88 -4.81 -11.48 6.10
C SER A 88 -3.32 -11.45 6.37
N PHE A 89 -2.81 -10.37 7.00
CA PHE A 89 -1.41 -10.27 7.43
C PHE A 89 -1.03 -11.43 8.36
N TRP A 90 -1.82 -11.67 9.39
CA TRP A 90 -1.52 -12.74 10.35
C TRP A 90 -1.69 -14.13 9.75
N ASP A 91 -2.60 -14.31 8.80
CA ASP A 91 -2.72 -15.57 8.06
C ASP A 91 -1.48 -15.81 7.18
N ILE A 92 -0.92 -14.76 6.54
CA ILE A 92 0.34 -14.86 5.81
C ILE A 92 1.48 -15.20 6.77
N ASP A 93 1.62 -14.46 7.87
CA ASP A 93 2.70 -14.70 8.84
C ASP A 93 2.69 -16.13 9.39
N GLN A 94 1.51 -16.66 9.73
CA GLN A 94 1.34 -18.02 10.26
C GLN A 94 1.64 -19.11 9.22
N ASN A 95 1.30 -18.87 7.94
CA ASN A 95 1.42 -19.87 6.87
C ASN A 95 2.69 -19.72 6.05
N SER A 96 3.37 -18.56 6.11
CA SER A 96 4.61 -18.33 5.39
C SER A 96 5.81 -18.98 6.08
N SER A 97 6.64 -19.66 5.29
CA SER A 97 7.96 -20.15 5.69
C SER A 97 9.10 -19.29 5.14
N LYS A 98 8.81 -18.31 4.33
CA LYS A 98 9.75 -17.44 3.62
C LYS A 98 9.62 -15.99 4.04
N PRO A 99 10.63 -15.15 3.77
CA PRO A 99 10.50 -13.71 3.90
C PRO A 99 9.33 -13.16 3.08
N TYR A 100 8.68 -12.15 3.63
CA TYR A 100 7.71 -11.30 2.91
C TYR A 100 8.01 -9.84 3.21
N ILE A 101 7.52 -8.91 2.40
CA ILE A 101 7.86 -7.50 2.47
C ILE A 101 6.62 -6.62 2.67
N ALA A 102 6.83 -5.44 3.21
CA ALA A 102 5.91 -4.32 3.02
C ALA A 102 6.60 -3.33 2.08
N SER A 103 6.20 -3.29 0.82
CA SER A 103 6.86 -2.44 -0.18
C SER A 103 6.68 -0.95 0.12
N HIS A 104 5.53 -0.56 0.72
CA HIS A 104 5.19 0.82 1.03
C HIS A 104 4.18 0.94 2.19
N SER A 105 4.65 0.91 3.43
CA SER A 105 3.83 1.09 4.65
C SER A 105 4.62 1.77 5.75
N SER A 106 3.97 2.67 6.49
CA SER A 106 4.62 3.46 7.55
C SER A 106 4.24 2.94 8.95
N ALA A 107 4.61 3.67 10.02
CA ALA A 107 4.39 3.24 11.40
C ALA A 107 3.01 3.70 11.92
N TYR A 108 2.15 2.74 12.26
CA TYR A 108 0.84 3.02 12.87
C TYR A 108 0.93 3.80 14.18
N LYS A 109 2.00 3.58 14.95
CA LYS A 109 2.21 4.25 16.23
C LYS A 109 2.37 5.76 16.11
N ILE A 110 2.92 6.25 14.99
CA ILE A 110 3.09 7.68 14.72
C ILE A 110 1.83 8.24 14.06
N CYS A 111 1.34 7.56 13.02
CA CYS A 111 0.11 7.95 12.33
C CYS A 111 -0.86 6.76 12.28
N PRO A 112 -1.93 6.75 13.11
CA PRO A 112 -2.91 5.67 13.17
C PRO A 112 -3.78 5.63 11.90
N HIS A 113 -3.23 5.08 10.84
CA HIS A 113 -3.92 4.87 9.57
C HIS A 113 -3.94 3.38 9.22
N TYR A 114 -5.03 2.87 8.63
CA TYR A 114 -5.19 1.44 8.32
C TYR A 114 -4.14 0.89 7.34
N ARG A 115 -3.48 1.77 6.55
CA ARG A 115 -2.38 1.40 5.65
C ARG A 115 -1.04 1.21 6.37
N ASN A 116 -0.95 1.65 7.63
CA ASN A 116 0.28 1.59 8.42
C ASN A 116 0.36 0.31 9.25
N LEU A 117 1.58 -0.12 9.51
CA LEU A 117 1.88 -1.34 10.25
C LEU A 117 1.99 -1.07 11.75
N LYS A 118 1.37 -1.94 12.56
CA LYS A 118 1.52 -1.95 14.01
C LYS A 118 2.89 -2.54 14.40
N ASP A 119 3.35 -2.23 15.61
CA ASP A 119 4.67 -2.67 16.10
C ASP A 119 4.87 -4.20 16.02
N ASN A 120 3.83 -4.96 16.34
CA ASN A 120 3.87 -6.43 16.25
C ASN A 120 3.98 -6.94 14.80
N GLN A 121 3.39 -6.23 13.84
CA GLN A 121 3.50 -6.54 12.41
C GLN A 121 4.91 -6.20 11.88
N LEU A 122 5.46 -5.04 12.28
CA LEU A 122 6.84 -4.65 11.95
C LEU A 122 7.85 -5.69 12.47
N LEU A 123 7.67 -6.14 13.72
CA LEU A 123 8.50 -7.19 14.31
C LEU A 123 8.32 -8.55 13.62
N ALA A 124 7.11 -8.90 13.18
CA ALA A 124 6.85 -10.13 12.43
C ALA A 124 7.61 -10.14 11.09
N ILE A 125 7.58 -9.04 10.33
CA ILE A 125 8.34 -8.89 9.08
C ILE A 125 9.84 -9.07 9.33
N LYS A 126 10.39 -8.39 10.37
CA LYS A 126 11.79 -8.57 10.78
C LYS A 126 12.11 -10.05 11.09
N ASN A 127 11.27 -10.71 11.90
CA ASN A 127 11.50 -12.10 12.32
C ASN A 127 11.52 -13.06 11.11
N LYS A 128 10.76 -12.74 10.06
CA LYS A 128 10.78 -13.45 8.77
C LYS A 128 11.90 -13.00 7.84
N LYS A 129 12.80 -12.11 8.28
CA LYS A 129 13.90 -11.52 7.49
C LYS A 129 13.38 -10.78 6.23
N GLY A 130 12.20 -10.17 6.34
CA GLY A 130 11.61 -9.33 5.31
C GLY A 130 12.13 -7.89 5.35
N MET A 131 11.56 -7.01 4.55
CA MET A 131 11.91 -5.60 4.47
C MET A 131 10.65 -4.72 4.56
N ILE A 132 10.80 -3.53 5.12
CA ILE A 132 9.75 -2.54 5.30
C ILE A 132 10.14 -1.27 4.55
N GLY A 133 9.43 -0.98 3.46
CA GLY A 133 9.53 0.28 2.73
C GLY A 133 8.66 1.35 3.37
N ILE A 134 9.26 2.39 3.94
CA ILE A 134 8.51 3.50 4.54
C ILE A 134 7.94 4.38 3.44
N ASN A 135 6.60 4.56 3.46
CA ASN A 135 5.89 5.34 2.46
C ASN A 135 5.86 6.83 2.85
N PRO A 136 6.27 7.76 1.96
CA PRO A 136 6.26 9.19 2.25
C PRO A 136 4.88 9.85 2.08
N TYR A 137 3.82 9.12 1.76
CA TYR A 137 2.52 9.70 1.48
C TYR A 137 1.96 10.46 2.70
N PRO A 138 1.66 11.77 2.59
CA PRO A 138 1.26 12.60 3.72
C PRO A 138 0.06 12.06 4.51
N PHE A 139 -0.89 11.38 3.87
CA PHE A 139 -2.02 10.75 4.56
C PHE A 139 -1.58 9.60 5.49
N PHE A 140 -0.44 8.96 5.21
CA PHE A 140 0.05 7.82 5.99
C PHE A 140 1.08 8.21 7.03
N ILE A 141 1.65 9.42 6.93
CA ILE A 141 2.67 9.87 7.89
C ILE A 141 2.18 10.97 8.84
N ASP A 142 1.13 11.72 8.49
CA ASP A 142 0.68 12.88 9.27
C ASP A 142 -0.84 12.86 9.50
N SER A 143 -1.26 12.56 10.71
CA SER A 143 -2.66 12.51 11.12
C SER A 143 -3.44 13.82 10.92
N ASN A 144 -2.74 14.96 10.72
CA ASN A 144 -3.36 16.25 10.48
C ASN A 144 -3.50 16.56 8.97
N PHE A 145 -2.90 15.78 8.09
CA PHE A 145 -2.90 16.10 6.66
C PHE A 145 -4.30 16.04 6.05
N GLU A 146 -5.11 15.05 6.39
CA GLU A 146 -6.49 14.94 5.90
C GLU A 146 -7.33 16.20 6.18
N LYS A 147 -7.14 16.82 7.36
CA LYS A 147 -7.81 18.07 7.72
C LYS A 147 -7.36 19.24 6.83
N ARG A 148 -6.06 19.32 6.53
CA ARG A 148 -5.52 20.36 5.62
C ARG A 148 -5.97 20.13 4.19
N GLU A 149 -5.97 18.91 3.74
CA GLU A 149 -6.44 18.53 2.40
C GLU A 149 -7.93 18.89 2.20
N LYS A 150 -8.78 18.52 3.15
CA LYS A 150 -10.21 18.89 3.12
C LYS A 150 -10.41 20.41 3.05
N LYS A 151 -9.60 21.20 3.78
CA LYS A 151 -9.65 22.65 3.71
C LYS A 151 -9.31 23.16 2.30
N ILE A 152 -8.26 22.65 1.69
CA ILE A 152 -7.86 23.00 0.32
C ILE A 152 -8.97 22.63 -0.68
N ARG A 153 -9.54 21.44 -0.61
CA ARG A 153 -10.65 21.04 -1.52
C ARG A 153 -11.87 21.93 -1.38
N ASN A 154 -12.21 22.33 -0.16
CA ASN A 154 -13.32 23.24 0.08
C ASN A 154 -13.03 24.66 -0.44
N GLU A 155 -11.83 25.19 -0.21
CA GLU A 155 -11.39 26.51 -0.67
C GLU A 155 -11.43 26.62 -2.18
N PHE A 156 -10.99 25.56 -2.88
CA PHE A 156 -10.91 25.52 -4.34
C PHE A 156 -12.04 24.70 -5.01
N SER A 157 -13.18 24.55 -4.33
CA SER A 157 -14.32 23.76 -4.84
C SER A 157 -14.84 24.26 -6.17
N LYS A 158 -14.93 25.57 -6.35
CA LYS A 158 -15.37 26.21 -7.61
C LYS A 158 -14.40 25.96 -8.77
N ASP A 159 -13.09 26.11 -8.52
CA ASP A 159 -12.06 25.81 -9.53
C ASP A 159 -12.11 24.34 -9.96
N LEU A 160 -12.33 23.42 -9.02
CA LEU A 160 -12.47 22.00 -9.29
C LEU A 160 -13.73 21.68 -10.12
N GLU A 161 -14.82 22.42 -9.88
CA GLU A 161 -16.05 22.32 -10.66
C GLU A 161 -15.85 22.90 -12.08
N GLU A 162 -15.18 24.02 -12.22
CA GLU A 162 -14.82 24.59 -13.54
C GLU A 162 -13.97 23.61 -14.36
N ILE A 163 -12.95 22.98 -13.75
CA ILE A 163 -12.16 21.93 -14.41
C ILE A 163 -13.07 20.78 -14.83
N ASN A 164 -13.99 20.35 -13.98
CA ASN A 164 -14.92 19.27 -14.28
C ASN A 164 -15.84 19.57 -15.47
N ASN A 165 -16.23 20.83 -15.64
CA ASN A 165 -17.12 21.28 -16.70
C ASN A 165 -16.38 21.59 -18.01
N LYS A 166 -15.07 21.87 -17.93
CA LYS A 166 -14.23 22.23 -19.09
C LYS A 166 -13.91 21.03 -20.00
N PHE A 167 -13.82 19.83 -19.45
CA PHE A 167 -13.44 18.62 -20.18
C PHE A 167 -14.64 17.68 -20.23
N GLU A 168 -14.80 16.93 -21.34
CA GLU A 168 -15.84 15.89 -21.46
C GLU A 168 -15.31 14.52 -21.05
N ASP A 169 -14.08 14.21 -21.44
CA ASP A 169 -13.42 12.94 -21.14
C ASP A 169 -13.12 12.76 -19.65
N LYS A 170 -13.40 11.56 -19.11
CA LYS A 170 -13.21 11.26 -17.69
C LYS A 170 -11.75 11.29 -17.25
N TYR A 171 -10.84 10.85 -18.11
CA TYR A 171 -9.41 10.84 -17.83
C TYR A 171 -8.85 12.26 -17.84
N GLU A 172 -9.24 13.10 -18.81
CA GLU A 172 -8.85 14.51 -18.85
C GLU A 172 -9.36 15.28 -17.61
N LYS A 173 -10.61 15.03 -17.19
CA LYS A 173 -11.14 15.58 -15.92
C LYS A 173 -10.27 15.20 -14.75
N TRP A 174 -9.97 13.92 -14.63
CA TRP A 174 -9.19 13.39 -13.52
C TRP A 174 -7.77 13.96 -13.52
N ILE A 175 -7.02 13.89 -14.63
CA ILE A 175 -5.63 14.35 -14.68
C ILE A 175 -5.48 15.85 -14.42
N ASN A 176 -6.40 16.67 -14.96
CA ASN A 176 -6.36 18.11 -14.73
C ASN A 176 -6.71 18.49 -13.28
N LYS A 177 -7.65 17.77 -12.65
CA LYS A 177 -7.92 17.94 -11.21
C LYS A 177 -6.71 17.54 -10.36
N GLN A 178 -6.06 16.42 -10.69
CA GLN A 178 -4.86 15.97 -9.98
C GLN A 178 -3.72 17.00 -10.09
N HIS A 179 -3.41 17.49 -11.27
CA HIS A 179 -2.39 18.52 -11.47
C HIS A 179 -2.71 19.82 -10.71
N PHE A 180 -3.99 20.22 -10.69
CA PHE A 180 -4.42 21.40 -9.94
C PHE A 180 -4.24 21.19 -8.43
N LEU A 181 -4.74 20.07 -7.90
CA LEU A 181 -4.66 19.75 -6.48
C LEU A 181 -3.22 19.57 -6.03
N GLN A 182 -2.38 18.88 -6.78
CA GLN A 182 -0.98 18.68 -6.45
C GLN A 182 -0.25 19.99 -6.16
N LYS A 183 -0.47 21.04 -6.99
CA LYS A 183 0.10 22.38 -6.78
C LYS A 183 -0.42 23.09 -5.51
N LYS A 184 -1.62 22.74 -5.05
CA LYS A 184 -2.21 23.33 -3.86
C LYS A 184 -1.82 22.53 -2.61
N LEU A 185 -1.86 21.21 -2.70
CA LEU A 185 -1.52 20.31 -1.61
C LEU A 185 -0.04 20.36 -1.24
N SER A 186 0.86 20.53 -2.22
CA SER A 186 2.28 20.70 -1.93
C SER A 186 2.56 21.88 -0.99
N LYS A 187 1.75 22.95 -1.00
CA LYS A 187 1.92 24.10 -0.11
C LYS A 187 1.49 23.84 1.35
N VAL A 188 0.71 22.80 1.58
CA VAL A 188 0.18 22.40 2.90
C VAL A 188 0.60 20.97 3.25
N SER A 189 1.58 20.44 2.55
CA SER A 189 2.07 19.09 2.76
C SER A 189 2.71 18.93 4.14
N SER A 190 3.05 17.71 4.48
CA SER A 190 3.74 17.38 5.72
C SER A 190 5.21 17.76 5.64
N SER A 191 5.84 18.07 6.79
CA SER A 191 7.30 18.27 6.85
C SER A 191 8.02 16.95 6.54
N ILE A 192 9.17 17.06 5.89
CA ILE A 192 10.07 15.93 5.67
C ILE A 192 10.53 15.32 7.00
N ASP A 193 10.59 16.10 8.07
CA ASP A 193 10.96 15.62 9.41
C ASP A 193 9.98 14.54 9.91
N ILE A 194 8.68 14.69 9.62
CA ILE A 194 7.67 13.67 9.98
C ILE A 194 7.96 12.34 9.26
N PHE A 195 8.37 12.39 8.00
CA PHE A 195 8.76 11.19 7.27
C PHE A 195 10.02 10.55 7.87
N ILE A 196 11.00 11.38 8.25
CA ILE A 196 12.21 10.93 8.94
C ILE A 196 11.86 10.29 10.30
N ASP A 197 10.91 10.86 11.05
CA ASP A 197 10.46 10.29 12.33
C ASP A 197 9.90 8.88 12.15
N HIS A 198 9.17 8.61 11.06
CA HIS A 198 8.71 7.24 10.75
C HIS A 198 9.88 6.30 10.47
N ILE A 199 10.87 6.72 9.69
CA ILE A 199 12.08 5.93 9.41
C ILE A 199 12.80 5.63 10.71
N ASP A 200 13.10 6.65 11.51
CA ASP A 200 13.81 6.53 12.79
C ASP A 200 13.09 5.62 13.77
N TYR A 201 11.75 5.75 13.86
CA TYR A 201 10.95 4.90 14.71
C TYR A 201 11.06 3.42 14.32
N VAL A 202 10.87 3.13 13.03
CA VAL A 202 10.93 1.74 12.54
C VAL A 202 12.35 1.19 12.66
N VAL A 203 13.39 1.97 12.32
CA VAL A 203 14.79 1.57 12.50
C VAL A 203 15.11 1.24 13.97
N LYS A 204 14.64 2.05 14.91
CA LYS A 204 14.83 1.78 16.36
C LYS A 204 14.14 0.49 16.80
N LEU A 205 13.00 0.15 16.19
CA LEU A 205 12.22 -1.03 16.55
C LEU A 205 12.77 -2.33 15.91
N VAL A 206 13.13 -2.30 14.63
CA VAL A 206 13.46 -3.50 13.86
C VAL A 206 14.95 -3.59 13.47
N GLY A 207 15.67 -2.49 13.42
CA GLY A 207 17.05 -2.38 12.93
C GLY A 207 17.13 -1.87 11.49
N ILE A 208 18.24 -1.21 11.15
CA ILE A 208 18.45 -0.54 9.85
C ILE A 208 18.43 -1.51 8.67
N ASP A 209 18.86 -2.75 8.86
CA ASP A 209 18.94 -3.78 7.81
C ASP A 209 17.56 -4.21 7.26
N TYR A 210 16.48 -3.83 7.94
CA TYR A 210 15.10 -4.21 7.60
C TYR A 210 14.27 -3.04 7.08
N VAL A 211 14.86 -1.85 6.90
CA VAL A 211 14.14 -0.63 6.54
C VAL A 211 14.66 -0.07 5.22
N GLY A 212 13.72 0.27 4.34
CA GLY A 212 13.99 0.96 3.09
C GLY A 212 12.99 2.08 2.84
N ILE A 213 13.10 2.73 1.70
CA ILE A 213 12.12 3.73 1.24
C ILE A 213 11.19 3.05 0.24
N GLY A 214 9.89 3.08 0.53
CA GLY A 214 8.82 2.63 -0.35
C GLY A 214 8.10 3.82 -0.97
N SER A 215 8.62 4.34 -2.08
CA SER A 215 8.26 5.68 -2.58
C SER A 215 6.84 5.81 -3.07
N ASP A 216 6.29 4.79 -3.73
CA ASP A 216 4.93 4.82 -4.28
C ASP A 216 4.62 6.11 -5.10
N TYR A 217 5.60 6.59 -5.87
CA TYR A 217 5.54 7.93 -6.51
C TYR A 217 4.40 8.10 -7.49
N ASP A 218 3.94 7.07 -8.14
CA ASP A 218 2.80 7.08 -9.06
C ASP A 218 1.44 7.08 -8.33
N GLY A 219 1.42 6.71 -7.05
CA GLY A 219 0.23 6.72 -6.18
C GLY A 219 0.05 7.96 -5.32
N LEU A 220 0.97 8.95 -5.37
CA LEU A 220 0.99 10.09 -4.46
C LEU A 220 0.46 11.40 -5.08
N ASP A 221 -0.42 12.10 -4.37
CA ASP A 221 -0.87 13.44 -4.75
C ASP A 221 0.17 14.54 -4.44
N CYS A 222 0.98 14.36 -3.42
CA CYS A 222 2.08 15.25 -3.04
C CYS A 222 3.09 14.54 -2.13
N LEU A 223 4.28 15.12 -2.02
CA LEU A 223 5.37 14.64 -1.17
C LEU A 223 5.56 15.55 0.05
N PRO A 224 6.14 15.06 1.15
CA PRO A 224 6.64 15.88 2.25
C PRO A 224 7.67 16.92 1.77
N GLN A 225 7.74 18.08 2.45
CA GLN A 225 8.62 19.21 2.12
C GLN A 225 9.50 19.60 3.30
#